data_92c426a3a9dc98986b225d12bcda4b8b
#
_entry.id   92c426a3a9dc98986b225d12bcda4b8b
#
_cell.length_a   1.000
_cell.length_b   1.000
_cell.length_c   1.000
_cell.angle_alpha   90.00
_cell.angle_beta   90.00
_cell.angle_gamma   90.00
#
_symmetry.space_group_name_H-M   'P 1'
#
loop_
_entity.id
_entity.type
_entity.pdbx_description
1 polymer ?
#
loop_
_entity_poly.entity_id
_entity_poly.type
_entity_poly.pdbx_seq_one_letter_code
_entity_poly.pdbx_strand_id
1 'polypeptide(L)'
;GDVYKRQMLHLWEEPVLSGKNGAGCIFFSGCNLGCVFCQNGRISHENFGKVITPAHLREIMEDLVSQGAHCIDLVTPTHFTPWVLEALRKPLPVPVVWNSGGYERVETLRTLEGKVQIYLPDLKYAMERPARTLSAAPDYFEAAAAAIDEMVRQVGAYQIGDDGLMLSLIHI
;
A
#
# COMPACT_ATOMS: atom_id res chain seq x y z
N GLY A 1 0.42 -18.40 -5.60
CA GLY A 1 -0.22 -17.97 -4.36
C GLY A 1 -1.32 -16.97 -4.60
N ASP A 2 -2.22 -16.84 -3.66
CA ASP A 2 -3.37 -15.94 -3.76
C ASP A 2 -2.91 -14.49 -3.66
N VAL A 3 -3.25 -13.70 -4.66
CA VAL A 3 -2.69 -12.34 -4.80
C VAL A 3 -3.62 -11.29 -4.23
N TYR A 4 -4.93 -11.57 -4.14
CA TYR A 4 -5.91 -10.52 -3.87
C TYR A 4 -7.15 -11.08 -3.19
N LYS A 5 -7.76 -10.30 -2.28
CA LYS A 5 -8.99 -10.71 -1.61
C LYS A 5 -10.22 -9.91 -2.00
N ARG A 6 -10.13 -8.59 -2.00
CA ARG A 6 -11.29 -7.71 -2.15
C ARG A 6 -10.89 -6.41 -2.83
N GLN A 7 -11.73 -5.96 -3.74
CA GLN A 7 -11.72 -4.62 -4.29
C GLN A 7 -12.99 -3.89 -3.86
N MET A 8 -12.88 -2.60 -3.57
CA MET A 8 -14.03 -1.75 -3.28
C MET A 8 -13.67 -0.29 -3.35
N LEU A 9 -14.66 0.54 -3.67
CA LEU A 9 -14.58 1.97 -3.37
C LEU A 9 -14.76 2.15 -1.86
N HIS A 10 -13.76 2.73 -1.21
CA HIS A 10 -13.75 2.95 0.23
C HIS A 10 -13.89 4.44 0.52
N LEU A 11 -15.02 4.81 1.16
CA LEU A 11 -15.34 6.20 1.47
C LEU A 11 -14.77 6.67 2.83
N TRP A 12 -14.16 5.76 3.58
CA TRP A 12 -13.71 5.97 4.96
C TRP A 12 -12.19 6.04 5.10
N GLU A 13 -11.47 6.08 3.97
CA GLU A 13 -10.06 6.46 3.99
C GLU A 13 -9.91 7.93 4.37
N GLU A 14 -8.68 8.38 4.56
CA GLU A 14 -8.42 9.78 4.84
C GLU A 14 -9.12 10.69 3.81
N PRO A 15 -9.79 11.79 4.23
CA PRO A 15 -10.54 12.64 3.32
C PRO A 15 -9.76 13.12 2.09
N VAL A 16 -8.44 13.34 2.26
CA VAL A 16 -7.53 13.77 1.19
C VAL A 16 -7.23 12.65 0.18
N LEU A 17 -7.50 11.39 0.50
CA LEU A 17 -7.37 10.22 -0.40
C LEU A 17 -8.70 9.82 -1.00
N SER A 18 -9.74 9.77 -0.18
CA SER A 18 -11.05 9.29 -0.61
C SER A 18 -11.87 10.36 -1.31
N GLY A 19 -11.68 11.63 -0.99
CA GLY A 19 -12.47 12.71 -1.54
C GLY A 19 -13.98 12.43 -1.44
N LYS A 20 -14.73 12.76 -2.50
CA LYS A 20 -16.17 12.53 -2.56
C LYS A 20 -16.55 11.14 -3.08
N ASN A 21 -15.73 10.56 -3.94
CA ASN A 21 -16.04 9.31 -4.66
C ASN A 21 -15.36 8.07 -4.06
N GLY A 22 -14.44 8.25 -3.12
CA GLY A 22 -13.72 7.16 -2.46
C GLY A 22 -12.37 6.82 -3.08
N ALA A 23 -11.57 6.09 -2.32
CA ALA A 23 -10.36 5.44 -2.78
C ALA A 23 -10.67 4.03 -3.33
N GLY A 24 -10.04 3.63 -4.40
CA GLY A 24 -10.13 2.29 -4.96
C GLY A 24 -9.20 1.34 -4.22
N CYS A 25 -9.67 0.73 -3.13
CA CYS A 25 -8.84 -0.13 -2.28
C CYS A 25 -8.75 -1.56 -2.82
N ILE A 26 -7.53 -2.09 -2.90
CA ILE A 26 -7.22 -3.47 -3.28
C ILE A 26 -6.43 -4.12 -2.15
N PHE A 27 -7.04 -5.08 -1.47
CA PHE A 27 -6.44 -5.79 -0.33
C PHE A 27 -5.71 -7.03 -0.81
N PHE A 28 -4.41 -7.09 -0.58
CA PHE A 28 -3.58 -8.26 -0.88
C PHE A 28 -3.63 -9.29 0.24
N SER A 29 -3.60 -10.56 -0.14
CA SER A 29 -3.59 -11.70 0.78
C SER A 29 -2.17 -11.98 1.27
N GLY A 30 -2.04 -12.32 2.54
CA GLY A 30 -0.73 -12.46 3.19
C GLY A 30 -0.19 -11.13 3.72
N CYS A 31 0.88 -11.22 4.52
CA CYS A 31 1.62 -10.06 5.02
C CYS A 31 3.04 -10.49 5.39
N ASN A 32 4.00 -9.59 5.27
CA ASN A 32 5.39 -9.81 5.72
C ASN A 32 5.57 -9.56 7.23
N LEU A 33 4.51 -9.15 7.93
CA LEU A 33 4.45 -9.01 9.38
C LEU A 33 3.49 -10.03 10.00
N GLY A 34 3.82 -10.53 11.20
CA GLY A 34 2.99 -11.45 11.99
C GLY A 34 2.23 -10.77 13.12
N CYS A 35 1.62 -9.59 12.89
CA CYS A 35 0.99 -8.81 13.95
C CYS A 35 -0.17 -9.56 14.64
N VAL A 36 -0.07 -9.84 15.93
CA VAL A 36 -1.11 -10.55 16.69
C VAL A 36 -2.41 -9.76 16.84
N PHE A 37 -2.37 -8.45 16.63
CA PHE A 37 -3.52 -7.53 16.68
C PHE A 37 -4.04 -7.11 15.31
N CYS A 38 -3.67 -7.82 14.24
CA CYS A 38 -4.04 -7.45 12.89
C CYS A 38 -5.57 -7.41 12.71
N GLN A 39 -6.12 -6.24 12.33
CA GLN A 39 -7.55 -6.08 12.04
C GLN A 39 -7.99 -6.94 10.84
N ASN A 40 -7.07 -7.18 9.91
CA ASN A 40 -7.26 -7.98 8.71
C ASN A 40 -6.68 -9.39 8.85
N GLY A 41 -6.65 -9.97 10.06
CA GLY A 41 -5.96 -11.24 10.37
C GLY A 41 -6.30 -12.38 9.42
N ARG A 42 -7.57 -12.54 9.03
CA ARG A 42 -7.99 -13.56 8.06
C ARG A 42 -7.34 -13.38 6.68
N ILE A 43 -7.15 -12.14 6.24
CA ILE A 43 -6.49 -11.84 4.97
C ILE A 43 -4.99 -12.04 5.11
N SER A 44 -4.41 -11.50 6.20
CA SER A 44 -2.97 -11.42 6.41
C SER A 44 -2.33 -12.73 6.84
N HIS A 45 -3.04 -13.56 7.65
CA HIS A 45 -2.47 -14.77 8.25
C HIS A 45 -3.00 -16.07 7.64
N GLU A 46 -4.26 -16.08 7.16
CA GLU A 46 -4.89 -17.29 6.64
C GLU A 46 -4.80 -17.40 5.12
N ASN A 47 -4.10 -16.49 4.44
CA ASN A 47 -3.97 -16.42 2.98
C ASN A 47 -5.32 -16.50 2.25
N PHE A 48 -6.34 -15.89 2.81
CA PHE A 48 -7.67 -15.92 2.24
C PHE A 48 -7.79 -14.92 1.07
N GLY A 49 -7.81 -15.43 -0.16
CA GLY A 49 -7.87 -14.61 -1.36
C GLY A 49 -8.17 -15.40 -2.63
N LYS A 50 -8.03 -14.74 -3.77
CA LYS A 50 -8.12 -15.34 -5.12
C LYS A 50 -6.81 -15.12 -5.85
N VAL A 51 -6.35 -16.14 -6.57
CA VAL A 51 -5.22 -16.00 -7.48
C VAL A 51 -5.66 -15.20 -8.70
N ILE A 52 -4.91 -14.13 -9.00
CA ILE A 52 -5.13 -13.33 -10.20
C ILE A 52 -3.81 -13.08 -10.92
N THR A 53 -3.88 -12.80 -12.21
CA THR A 53 -2.73 -12.40 -13.04
C THR A 53 -2.46 -10.90 -12.88
N PRO A 54 -1.26 -10.40 -13.21
CA PRO A 54 -0.99 -8.97 -13.30
C PRO A 54 -1.93 -8.22 -14.26
N ALA A 55 -2.32 -8.87 -15.37
CA ALA A 55 -3.29 -8.32 -16.31
C ALA A 55 -4.66 -8.12 -15.65
N HIS A 56 -5.13 -9.12 -14.92
CA HIS A 56 -6.41 -9.00 -14.20
C HIS A 56 -6.33 -7.99 -13.04
N LEU A 57 -5.18 -7.89 -12.35
CA LEU A 57 -4.97 -6.81 -11.36
C LEU A 57 -5.10 -5.44 -12.03
N ARG A 58 -4.56 -5.27 -13.23
CA ARG A 58 -4.70 -4.04 -14.02
C ARG A 58 -6.14 -3.74 -14.37
N GLU A 59 -6.91 -4.72 -14.84
CA GLU A 59 -8.34 -4.59 -15.13
C GLU A 59 -9.13 -4.12 -13.89
N ILE A 60 -8.83 -4.68 -12.71
CA ILE A 60 -9.42 -4.26 -11.44
C ILE A 60 -9.12 -2.79 -11.13
N MET A 61 -7.88 -2.35 -11.32
CA MET A 61 -7.51 -0.95 -11.10
C MET A 61 -8.27 -0.03 -12.05
N GLU A 62 -8.36 -0.39 -13.33
CA GLU A 62 -9.08 0.39 -14.35
C GLU A 62 -10.58 0.43 -14.10
N ASP A 63 -11.18 -0.66 -13.61
CA ASP A 63 -12.57 -0.72 -13.21
C ASP A 63 -12.86 0.23 -12.03
N LEU A 64 -12.04 0.23 -10.99
CA LEU A 64 -12.15 1.16 -9.87
C LEU A 64 -12.01 2.62 -10.31
N VAL A 65 -11.09 2.92 -11.21
CA VAL A 65 -10.95 4.26 -11.82
C VAL A 65 -12.22 4.63 -12.59
N SER A 66 -12.78 3.71 -13.36
CA SER A 66 -14.04 3.95 -14.12
C SER A 66 -15.24 4.21 -13.22
N GLN A 67 -15.24 3.67 -11.99
CA GLN A 67 -16.23 3.93 -10.96
C GLN A 67 -16.01 5.28 -10.25
N GLY A 68 -14.95 6.02 -10.59
CA GLY A 68 -14.66 7.36 -10.08
C GLY A 68 -13.70 7.41 -8.91
N ALA A 69 -12.94 6.34 -8.64
CA ALA A 69 -11.92 6.34 -7.59
C ALA A 69 -10.91 7.48 -7.80
N HIS A 70 -10.62 8.25 -6.75
CA HIS A 70 -9.63 9.33 -6.79
C HIS A 70 -8.18 8.84 -6.77
N CYS A 71 -7.95 7.67 -6.18
CA CYS A 71 -6.65 6.99 -6.17
C CYS A 71 -6.87 5.47 -6.14
N ILE A 72 -5.81 4.71 -6.41
CA ILE A 72 -5.78 3.25 -6.20
C ILE A 72 -4.93 2.96 -4.98
N ASP A 73 -5.57 2.52 -3.90
CA ASP A 73 -4.91 2.16 -2.64
C ASP A 73 -4.60 0.66 -2.61
N LEU A 74 -3.31 0.34 -2.67
CA LEU A 74 -2.78 -1.01 -2.59
C LEU A 74 -2.47 -1.36 -1.14
N VAL A 75 -3.36 -2.11 -0.50
CA VAL A 75 -3.24 -2.44 0.93
C VAL A 75 -2.43 -3.73 1.12
N THR A 76 -1.30 -3.62 1.80
CA THR A 76 -0.33 -4.70 2.08
C THR A 76 0.24 -5.36 0.81
N PRO A 77 0.74 -4.61 -0.17
CA PRO A 77 1.19 -5.14 -1.47
C PRO A 77 2.64 -5.66 -1.47
N THR A 78 3.42 -5.43 -0.43
CA THR A 78 4.88 -5.60 -0.32
C THR A 78 5.40 -6.89 -0.96
N HIS A 79 4.82 -8.03 -0.58
CA HIS A 79 5.26 -9.35 -1.02
C HIS A 79 4.82 -9.70 -2.44
N PHE A 80 4.00 -8.85 -3.08
CA PHE A 80 3.57 -8.95 -4.47
C PHE A 80 4.15 -7.86 -5.38
N THR A 81 5.19 -7.15 -4.95
CA THR A 81 5.82 -6.08 -5.72
C THR A 81 6.07 -6.42 -7.19
N PRO A 82 6.61 -7.59 -7.57
CA PRO A 82 6.84 -7.90 -8.99
C PRO A 82 5.54 -7.93 -9.82
N TRP A 83 4.45 -8.44 -9.26
CA TRP A 83 3.13 -8.48 -9.93
C TRP A 83 2.49 -7.09 -10.05
N VAL A 84 2.64 -6.29 -9.01
CA VAL A 84 2.18 -4.89 -9.02
C VAL A 84 2.95 -4.08 -10.05
N LEU A 85 4.27 -4.22 -10.12
CA LEU A 85 5.10 -3.56 -11.13
C LEU A 85 4.68 -3.92 -12.56
N GLU A 86 4.34 -5.17 -12.80
CA GLU A 86 3.82 -5.63 -14.08
C GLU A 86 2.47 -4.97 -14.42
N ALA A 87 1.55 -4.92 -13.45
CA ALA A 87 0.24 -4.27 -13.61
C ALA A 87 0.37 -2.75 -13.83
N LEU A 88 1.41 -2.13 -13.27
CA LEU A 88 1.72 -0.71 -13.38
C LEU A 88 2.73 -0.37 -14.50
N ARG A 89 2.92 -1.23 -15.50
CA ARG A 89 3.78 -0.92 -16.66
C ARG A 89 3.33 0.34 -17.39
N LYS A 90 2.04 0.55 -17.48
CA LYS A 90 1.44 1.79 -17.99
C LYS A 90 0.90 2.60 -16.82
N PRO A 91 1.12 3.91 -16.78
CA PRO A 91 0.56 4.77 -15.74
C PRO A 91 -0.96 4.63 -15.64
N LEU A 92 -1.50 4.86 -14.45
CA LEU A 92 -2.92 5.09 -14.22
C LEU A 92 -3.21 6.60 -14.31
N PRO A 93 -4.44 7.00 -14.64
CA PRO A 93 -4.82 8.42 -14.67
C PRO A 93 -5.05 9.00 -13.27
N VAL A 94 -4.90 8.21 -12.21
CA VAL A 94 -5.05 8.58 -10.80
C VAL A 94 -3.81 8.15 -10.02
N PRO A 95 -3.52 8.78 -8.87
CA PRO A 95 -2.40 8.38 -8.01
C PRO A 95 -2.50 6.93 -7.54
N VAL A 96 -1.36 6.28 -7.42
CA VAL A 96 -1.21 4.96 -6.78
C VAL A 96 -0.70 5.17 -5.36
N VAL A 97 -1.40 4.58 -4.41
CA VAL A 97 -1.08 4.59 -2.99
C VAL A 97 -0.47 3.23 -2.61
N TRP A 98 0.66 3.26 -1.90
CA TRP A 98 1.31 2.09 -1.32
C TRP A 98 1.09 2.08 0.18
N ASN A 99 0.11 1.31 0.63
CA ASN A 99 -0.32 1.23 2.03
C ASN A 99 0.28 -0.03 2.66
N SER A 100 1.23 0.13 3.55
CA SER A 100 2.01 -0.98 4.09
C SER A 100 2.30 -0.84 5.58
N GLY A 101 2.75 -1.95 6.17
CA GLY A 101 3.22 -1.97 7.56
C GLY A 101 4.57 -1.28 7.79
N GLY A 102 5.14 -0.60 6.81
CA GLY A 102 6.44 0.07 6.90
C GLY A 102 7.66 -0.87 6.89
N TYR A 103 7.47 -2.16 7.07
CA TYR A 103 8.55 -3.16 7.10
C TYR A 103 8.94 -3.56 5.68
N GLU A 104 9.72 -2.69 5.02
CA GLU A 104 10.05 -2.77 3.60
C GLU A 104 11.57 -2.83 3.39
N ARG A 105 11.99 -3.47 2.31
CA ARG A 105 13.38 -3.36 1.84
C ARG A 105 13.54 -2.15 0.93
N VAL A 106 14.58 -1.36 1.18
CA VAL A 106 14.92 -0.16 0.39
C VAL A 106 15.05 -0.50 -1.11
N GLU A 107 15.70 -1.63 -1.43
CA GLU A 107 15.87 -2.08 -2.81
C GLU A 107 14.54 -2.35 -3.51
N THR A 108 13.56 -2.89 -2.76
CA THR A 108 12.20 -3.12 -3.28
C THR A 108 11.51 -1.79 -3.55
N LEU A 109 11.57 -0.85 -2.61
CA LEU A 109 10.98 0.49 -2.78
C LEU A 109 11.55 1.24 -3.98
N ARG A 110 12.86 1.13 -4.22
CA ARG A 110 13.50 1.73 -5.41
C ARG A 110 12.90 1.26 -6.73
N THR A 111 12.39 0.04 -6.79
CA THR A 111 11.71 -0.45 -8.01
C THR A 111 10.34 0.19 -8.24
N LEU A 112 9.76 0.81 -7.22
CA LEU A 112 8.46 1.50 -7.27
C LEU A 112 8.58 2.98 -7.67
N GLU A 113 9.81 3.51 -7.75
CA GLU A 113 10.06 4.92 -8.08
C GLU A 113 9.36 5.33 -9.38
N GLY A 114 8.61 6.44 -9.34
CA GLY A 114 7.83 6.94 -10.46
C GLY A 114 6.54 6.17 -10.77
N LYS A 115 6.23 5.07 -10.04
CA LYS A 115 5.01 4.28 -10.19
C LYS A 115 4.03 4.49 -9.03
N VAL A 116 4.54 4.81 -7.85
CA VAL A 116 3.80 5.12 -6.64
C VAL A 116 3.97 6.60 -6.35
N GLN A 117 2.87 7.29 -6.09
CA GLN A 117 2.84 8.72 -5.80
C GLN A 117 2.60 9.01 -4.32
N ILE A 118 1.98 8.08 -3.62
CA ILE A 118 1.60 8.25 -2.21
C ILE A 118 2.03 7.01 -1.43
N TYR A 119 2.76 7.23 -0.34
CA TYR A 119 3.13 6.17 0.61
C TYR A 119 2.40 6.36 1.92
N LEU A 120 1.79 5.29 2.43
CA LEU A 120 1.14 5.21 3.74
C LEU A 120 1.81 4.12 4.59
N PRO A 121 3.02 4.35 5.08
CA PRO A 121 3.67 3.39 5.97
C PRO A 121 3.19 3.54 7.40
N ASP A 122 2.87 2.44 8.05
CA ASP A 122 2.77 2.42 9.52
C ASP A 122 4.17 2.48 10.15
N LEU A 123 4.34 3.26 11.21
CA LEU A 123 5.47 3.17 12.12
C LEU A 123 4.99 2.57 13.45
N LYS A 124 4.85 1.24 13.49
CA LYS A 124 4.18 0.50 14.58
C LYS A 124 4.97 0.46 15.87
N TYR A 125 6.29 0.44 15.80
CA TYR A 125 7.17 0.24 16.96
C TYR A 125 8.43 1.10 16.85
N ALA A 126 8.82 1.67 18.00
CA ALA A 126 10.12 2.31 18.21
C ALA A 126 11.10 1.45 19.02
N MET A 127 10.69 0.26 19.45
CA MET A 127 11.49 -0.62 20.30
C MET A 127 11.44 -2.06 19.82
N GLU A 128 12.58 -2.76 19.92
CA GLU A 128 12.74 -4.15 19.49
C GLU A 128 11.77 -5.13 20.19
N ARG A 129 11.66 -5.04 21.51
CA ARG A 129 10.87 -6.01 22.32
C ARG A 129 9.42 -6.11 21.87
N PRO A 130 8.62 -5.03 21.80
CA PRO A 130 7.25 -5.11 21.28
C PRO A 130 7.21 -5.54 19.81
N ALA A 131 8.10 -5.08 18.96
CA ALA A 131 8.17 -5.48 17.55
C ALA A 131 8.40 -6.99 17.38
N ARG A 132 9.33 -7.56 18.14
CA ARG A 132 9.60 -9.00 18.19
C ARG A 132 8.38 -9.78 18.71
N THR A 133 7.78 -9.35 19.81
CA THR A 133 6.73 -10.11 20.51
C THR A 133 5.40 -10.04 19.80
N LEU A 134 5.05 -8.86 19.22
CA LEU A 134 3.72 -8.59 18.68
C LEU A 134 3.64 -8.72 17.15
N SER A 135 4.78 -8.69 16.45
CA SER A 135 4.79 -8.75 14.97
C SER A 135 5.90 -9.63 14.39
N ALA A 136 6.65 -10.36 15.23
CA ALA A 136 7.75 -11.23 14.83
C ALA A 136 8.86 -10.53 14.01
N ALA A 137 9.05 -9.21 14.21
CA ALA A 137 9.99 -8.37 13.47
C ALA A 137 10.94 -7.62 14.42
N PRO A 138 12.01 -8.26 14.93
CA PRO A 138 12.90 -7.65 15.94
C PRO A 138 13.64 -6.41 15.43
N ASP A 139 13.94 -6.34 14.15
CA ASP A 139 14.62 -5.26 13.44
C ASP A 139 13.66 -4.24 12.79
N TYR A 140 12.37 -4.25 13.22
CA TYR A 140 11.31 -3.46 12.60
C TYR A 140 11.66 -1.97 12.50
N PHE A 141 12.14 -1.36 13.60
CA PHE A 141 12.36 0.09 13.61
C PHE A 141 13.44 0.52 12.62
N GLU A 142 14.54 -0.22 12.56
CA GLU A 142 15.64 0.08 11.65
C GLU A 142 15.19 -0.08 10.18
N ALA A 143 14.49 -1.17 9.87
CA ALA A 143 13.96 -1.42 8.54
C ALA A 143 12.91 -0.36 8.13
N ALA A 144 11.97 -0.04 9.03
CA ALA A 144 10.92 0.94 8.77
C ALA A 144 11.48 2.36 8.62
N ALA A 145 12.45 2.77 9.44
CA ALA A 145 13.09 4.07 9.31
C ALA A 145 13.80 4.21 7.95
N ALA A 146 14.61 3.23 7.57
CA ALA A 146 15.27 3.24 6.26
C ALA A 146 14.28 3.23 5.09
N ALA A 147 13.16 2.50 5.22
CA ALA A 147 12.10 2.47 4.23
C ALA A 147 11.42 3.84 4.10
N ILE A 148 11.10 4.48 5.22
CA ILE A 148 10.46 5.82 5.26
C ILE A 148 11.38 6.87 4.64
N ASP A 149 12.69 6.85 4.95
CA ASP A 149 13.66 7.75 4.33
C ASP A 149 13.68 7.61 2.80
N GLU A 150 13.65 6.37 2.29
CA GLU A 150 13.59 6.12 0.85
C GLU A 150 12.24 6.58 0.24
N MET A 151 11.11 6.37 0.92
CA MET A 151 9.81 6.85 0.48
C MET A 151 9.79 8.38 0.40
N VAL A 152 10.31 9.08 1.43
CA VAL A 152 10.46 10.55 1.42
C VAL A 152 11.34 11.00 0.25
N ARG A 153 12.44 10.30 -0.01
CA ARG A 153 13.33 10.61 -1.14
C ARG A 153 12.58 10.55 -2.48
N GLN A 154 11.69 9.57 -2.65
CA GLN A 154 10.96 9.36 -3.90
C GLN A 154 9.86 10.38 -4.16
N VAL A 155 9.06 10.70 -3.15
CA VAL A 155 7.84 11.52 -3.32
C VAL A 155 7.96 12.94 -2.77
N GLY A 156 8.98 13.21 -1.95
CA GLY A 156 9.24 14.54 -1.39
C GLY A 156 8.19 15.00 -0.39
N ALA A 157 8.02 16.33 -0.32
CA ALA A 157 7.02 16.96 0.53
C ALA A 157 5.60 16.71 -0.02
N TYR A 158 4.63 16.69 0.90
CA TYR A 158 3.24 16.49 0.53
C TYR A 158 2.71 17.59 -0.41
N GLN A 159 1.91 17.18 -1.38
CA GLN A 159 1.28 18.06 -2.34
C GLN A 159 -0.22 17.76 -2.40
N ILE A 160 -1.04 18.80 -2.28
CA ILE A 160 -2.49 18.73 -2.43
C ILE A 160 -2.88 19.52 -3.68
N GLY A 161 -3.75 18.95 -4.50
CA GLY A 161 -4.32 19.61 -5.67
C GLY A 161 -5.33 20.70 -5.30
N ASP A 162 -5.73 21.50 -6.28
CA ASP A 162 -6.73 22.57 -6.10
C ASP A 162 -8.11 22.03 -5.66
N ASP A 163 -8.36 20.76 -5.90
CA ASP A 163 -9.56 20.03 -5.48
C ASP A 163 -9.51 19.51 -4.03
N GLY A 164 -8.38 19.76 -3.33
CA GLY A 164 -8.14 19.29 -1.96
C GLY A 164 -7.73 17.83 -1.87
N LEU A 165 -7.43 17.15 -2.98
CA LEU A 165 -6.99 15.78 -3.01
C LEU A 165 -5.46 15.68 -3.02
N MET A 166 -4.97 14.59 -2.47
CA MET A 166 -3.55 14.30 -2.36
C MET A 166 -2.99 13.86 -3.71
N LEU A 167 -1.94 14.52 -4.16
CA LEU A 167 -1.20 14.20 -5.39
C LEU A 167 0.10 13.47 -5.09
N SER A 168 0.75 13.79 -3.97
CA SER A 168 2.01 13.18 -3.54
C SER A 168 2.14 13.33 -2.03
N LEU A 169 2.52 12.28 -1.33
CA LEU A 169 2.70 12.29 0.13
C LEU A 169 3.41 11.05 0.65
N ILE A 170 4.07 11.26 1.80
CA ILE A 170 4.24 10.22 2.80
C ILE A 170 3.42 10.59 4.05
N HIS A 171 2.52 9.71 4.48
CA HIS A 171 1.74 9.83 5.71
C HIS A 171 2.10 8.68 6.65
N ILE A 172 2.52 9.02 7.86
CA ILE A 172 2.99 8.07 8.88
C ILE A 172 2.00 8.01 10.02
#